data_a8516159533e64451b0d70eae64cfe2b
#
_entry.id   a8516159533e64451b0d70eae64cfe2b
#
_cell.length_a   1.000
_cell.length_b   1.000
_cell.length_c   1.000
_cell.angle_alpha   90.00
_cell.angle_beta   90.00
_cell.angle_gamma   90.00
#
_symmetry.space_group_name_H-M   'P 1'
#
loop_
_entity.id
_entity.type
_entity.pdbx_description
1 polymer ?
#
loop_
_entity_poly.entity_id
_entity_poly.type
_entity_poly.pdbx_seq_one_letter_code
_entity_poly.pdbx_strand_id
1 'polypeptide(L)'
;MEQQMYDEERCYVRGIGAKSYSLKQELERLRSMPRVIKGASLPWRSGPQVWHKNMMNPGHKLTQSLHCSQEELAPGGKSQKHGHPNPALLYVLEGEGYDIHDGKRYDWSAGDLVLVTPGCVHQHFNALEDRPARVLIIKSKPLHIFMGLIQQGFVEKAPKQAKPGWEDFKPLHGSFLEQLEKK
;
A
#
# COMPACT_ATOMS: atom_id res chain seq x y z
N MET A 1 10.82 -6.97 14.65
CA MET A 1 10.19 -8.19 14.14
C MET A 1 9.98 -8.15 12.62
N GLU A 2 9.48 -7.05 12.02
CA GLU A 2 9.39 -6.92 10.55
C GLU A 2 10.75 -6.97 9.85
N GLN A 3 11.76 -6.31 10.39
CA GLN A 3 13.11 -6.30 9.82
C GLN A 3 13.75 -7.70 9.82
N GLN A 4 13.57 -8.45 10.87
CA GLN A 4 14.10 -9.80 11.03
C GLN A 4 13.52 -10.79 10.00
N MET A 5 12.24 -10.66 9.64
CA MET A 5 11.62 -11.45 8.57
C MET A 5 12.24 -11.17 7.19
N TYR A 6 12.72 -9.96 6.95
CA TYR A 6 13.42 -9.62 5.72
C TYR A 6 14.81 -10.26 5.63
N ASP A 7 15.49 -10.41 6.75
CA ASP A 7 16.87 -10.87 6.80
C ASP A 7 16.99 -12.40 6.79
N GLU A 8 16.03 -13.12 7.38
CA GLU A 8 16.13 -14.56 7.57
C GLU A 8 15.59 -15.40 6.42
N GLU A 9 14.71 -14.86 5.57
CA GLU A 9 13.97 -15.69 4.62
C GLU A 9 13.99 -15.24 3.14
N ARG A 10 14.93 -14.41 2.75
CA ARG A 10 15.25 -14.18 1.33
C ARG A 10 16.15 -15.28 0.80
N CYS A 11 15.68 -16.48 0.90
CA CYS A 11 16.48 -17.68 0.76
C CYS A 11 16.92 -18.00 -0.67
N TYR A 12 16.32 -17.46 -1.71
CA TYR A 12 16.78 -17.73 -3.08
C TYR A 12 18.18 -17.16 -3.36
N VAL A 13 18.57 -16.08 -2.70
CA VAL A 13 19.94 -15.53 -2.79
C VAL A 13 20.94 -16.42 -2.06
N ARG A 14 20.54 -17.04 -0.98
CA ARG A 14 21.40 -17.96 -0.21
C ARG A 14 21.61 -19.30 -0.90
N GLY A 15 20.67 -19.72 -1.75
CA GLY A 15 20.77 -20.95 -2.54
C GLY A 15 21.78 -20.88 -3.68
N ILE A 16 22.19 -19.69 -4.09
CA ILE A 16 23.16 -19.52 -5.20
C ILE A 16 24.56 -20.06 -4.87
N GLY A 17 24.93 -20.10 -3.61
CA GLY A 17 26.20 -20.70 -3.16
C GLY A 17 26.13 -22.19 -2.83
N ALA A 18 24.95 -22.78 -2.82
CA ALA A 18 24.74 -24.17 -2.50
C ALA A 18 24.85 -25.09 -3.72
N LYS A 19 24.94 -26.37 -3.51
CA LYS A 19 25.24 -27.41 -4.47
C LYS A 19 24.39 -27.47 -5.76
N SER A 20 23.35 -26.66 -5.90
CA SER A 20 22.58 -26.55 -7.14
C SER A 20 21.77 -25.23 -7.16
N TYR A 21 21.53 -24.74 -8.36
CA TYR A 21 20.58 -23.66 -8.64
C TYR A 21 19.11 -24.11 -8.57
N SER A 22 18.81 -25.20 -7.86
CA SER A 22 17.45 -25.71 -7.79
C SER A 22 16.60 -24.81 -6.91
N LEU A 23 15.68 -24.11 -7.53
CA LEU A 23 14.61 -23.37 -6.86
C LEU A 23 13.35 -24.23 -6.64
N LYS A 24 13.49 -25.57 -6.64
CA LYS A 24 12.35 -26.48 -6.55
C LYS A 24 11.53 -26.24 -5.27
N GLN A 25 12.19 -26.10 -4.13
CA GLN A 25 11.52 -25.86 -2.86
C GLN A 25 10.78 -24.52 -2.86
N GLU A 26 11.42 -23.47 -3.39
CA GLU A 26 10.77 -22.15 -3.51
C GLU A 26 9.58 -22.20 -4.47
N LEU A 27 9.69 -22.92 -5.57
CA LEU A 27 8.59 -23.10 -6.50
C LEU A 27 7.42 -23.87 -5.86
N GLU A 28 7.71 -24.90 -5.07
CA GLU A 28 6.71 -25.64 -4.32
C GLU A 28 6.02 -24.75 -3.26
N ARG A 29 6.82 -23.94 -2.55
CA ARG A 29 6.30 -22.94 -1.61
C ARG A 29 5.35 -21.95 -2.31
N LEU A 30 5.77 -21.36 -3.43
CA LEU A 30 4.94 -20.41 -4.19
C LEU A 30 3.65 -21.06 -4.71
N ARG A 31 3.72 -22.32 -5.13
CA ARG A 31 2.55 -23.09 -5.58
C ARG A 31 1.57 -23.39 -4.45
N SER A 32 2.05 -23.55 -3.23
CA SER A 32 1.22 -23.78 -2.05
C SER A 32 0.58 -22.51 -1.47
N MET A 33 0.99 -21.32 -1.92
CA MET A 33 0.48 -20.07 -1.41
C MET A 33 -1.02 -19.89 -1.69
N PRO A 34 -1.75 -19.18 -0.81
CA PRO A 34 -3.15 -18.86 -1.04
C PRO A 34 -3.39 -18.17 -2.37
N ARG A 35 -4.42 -18.60 -3.11
CA ARG A 35 -4.84 -17.95 -4.36
C ARG A 35 -5.84 -16.82 -4.13
N VAL A 36 -6.38 -16.72 -2.93
CA VAL A 36 -7.33 -15.70 -2.53
C VAL A 36 -6.91 -15.12 -1.19
N ILE A 37 -6.77 -13.80 -1.16
CA ILE A 37 -6.52 -13.04 0.07
C ILE A 37 -7.84 -12.46 0.54
N LYS A 38 -8.29 -12.86 1.72
CA LYS A 38 -9.55 -12.41 2.30
C LYS A 38 -9.39 -10.99 2.90
N GLY A 39 -9.77 -9.97 2.15
CA GLY A 39 -9.64 -8.57 2.59
C GLY A 39 -10.35 -8.25 3.90
N ALA A 40 -11.44 -8.95 4.22
CA ALA A 40 -12.16 -8.75 5.48
C ALA A 40 -11.37 -9.14 6.73
N SER A 41 -10.40 -10.05 6.61
CA SER A 41 -9.54 -10.47 7.73
C SER A 41 -8.28 -9.61 7.89
N LEU A 42 -8.01 -8.71 6.94
CA LEU A 42 -6.84 -7.86 6.99
C LEU A 42 -7.13 -6.59 7.79
N PRO A 43 -6.19 -6.14 8.64
CA PRO A 43 -6.39 -4.94 9.44
C PRO A 43 -6.22 -3.66 8.61
N TRP A 44 -7.06 -2.68 8.91
CA TRP A 44 -6.83 -1.31 8.56
C TRP A 44 -5.78 -0.71 9.49
N ARG A 45 -4.93 0.15 8.93
CA ARG A 45 -3.84 0.84 9.63
C ARG A 45 -3.86 2.33 9.31
N SER A 46 -3.20 3.11 10.15
CA SER A 46 -3.12 4.58 10.03
C SER A 46 -4.44 5.27 10.37
N GLY A 47 -4.86 6.25 9.62
CA GLY A 47 -5.91 7.19 9.96
C GLY A 47 -5.31 8.49 10.53
N PRO A 48 -6.13 9.46 10.91
CA PRO A 48 -7.60 9.47 10.79
C PRO A 48 -8.12 9.90 9.41
N GLN A 49 -7.29 10.51 8.55
CA GLN A 49 -7.77 10.98 7.24
C GLN A 49 -7.55 9.98 6.10
N VAL A 50 -6.54 9.13 6.21
CA VAL A 50 -6.29 8.05 5.26
C VAL A 50 -6.02 6.76 6.01
N TRP A 51 -6.76 5.74 5.66
CA TRP A 51 -6.60 4.38 6.15
C TRP A 51 -6.07 3.51 5.04
N HIS A 52 -5.16 2.60 5.36
CA HIS A 52 -4.65 1.64 4.39
C HIS A 52 -4.70 0.22 4.91
N LYS A 53 -4.88 -0.71 3.98
CA LYS A 53 -4.93 -2.14 4.20
C LYS A 53 -3.96 -2.81 3.24
N ASN A 54 -2.90 -3.40 3.78
CA ASN A 54 -1.94 -4.16 2.98
C ASN A 54 -2.53 -5.51 2.59
N MET A 55 -2.86 -5.68 1.32
CA MET A 55 -3.36 -6.94 0.79
C MET A 55 -2.20 -7.87 0.40
N MET A 56 -1.15 -7.31 -0.18
CA MET A 56 0.03 -8.05 -0.58
C MET A 56 1.25 -7.13 -0.47
N ASN A 57 2.20 -7.51 0.36
CA ASN A 57 3.46 -6.80 0.53
C ASN A 57 4.62 -7.81 0.62
N PRO A 58 5.87 -7.36 0.61
CA PRO A 58 7.02 -8.26 0.70
C PRO A 58 7.01 -9.18 1.92
N GLY A 59 6.49 -8.72 3.06
CA GLY A 59 6.37 -9.52 4.27
C GLY A 59 5.40 -10.70 4.16
N HIS A 60 4.44 -10.65 3.24
CA HIS A 60 3.54 -11.77 2.97
C HIS A 60 4.16 -12.88 2.11
N LYS A 61 5.35 -12.67 1.55
CA LYS A 61 6.11 -13.64 0.74
C LYS A 61 5.34 -14.20 -0.48
N LEU A 62 4.32 -13.49 -0.93
CA LEU A 62 3.49 -13.92 -2.08
C LEU A 62 4.13 -13.58 -3.42
N THR A 63 4.86 -12.47 -3.47
CA THR A 63 5.52 -11.98 -4.67
C THR A 63 6.73 -11.12 -4.32
N GLN A 64 7.71 -11.11 -5.22
CA GLN A 64 8.90 -10.27 -5.12
C GLN A 64 8.79 -8.97 -5.93
N SER A 65 7.77 -8.85 -6.76
CA SER A 65 7.66 -7.73 -7.72
C SER A 65 6.55 -6.75 -7.41
N LEU A 66 5.47 -7.19 -6.77
CA LEU A 66 4.27 -6.40 -6.56
C LEU A 66 3.95 -6.19 -5.09
N HIS A 67 3.51 -4.98 -4.79
CA HIS A 67 2.79 -4.62 -3.59
C HIS A 67 1.37 -4.21 -3.98
N CYS A 68 0.39 -4.68 -3.24
CA CYS A 68 -1.01 -4.31 -3.43
C CYS A 68 -1.59 -3.88 -2.08
N SER A 69 -2.21 -2.71 -2.07
CA SER A 69 -2.92 -2.18 -0.90
C SER A 69 -4.23 -1.52 -1.31
N GLN A 70 -5.16 -1.50 -0.41
CA GLN A 70 -6.35 -0.66 -0.52
C GLN A 70 -6.17 0.55 0.39
N GLU A 71 -6.53 1.72 -0.11
CA GLU A 71 -6.62 2.93 0.69
C GLU A 71 -8.04 3.46 0.68
N GLU A 72 -8.44 4.04 1.82
CA GLU A 72 -9.71 4.74 1.98
C GLU A 72 -9.43 6.11 2.60
N LEU A 73 -9.78 7.15 1.86
CA LEU A 73 -9.66 8.53 2.27
C LEU A 73 -10.97 8.96 2.94
N ALA A 74 -10.90 9.44 4.16
CA ALA A 74 -12.04 10.03 4.85
C ALA A 74 -12.63 11.20 4.03
N PRO A 75 -13.89 11.58 4.26
CA PRO A 75 -14.47 12.76 3.61
C PRO A 75 -13.59 13.99 3.79
N GLY A 76 -13.31 14.69 2.69
CA GLY A 76 -12.38 15.83 2.63
C GLY A 76 -10.94 15.54 3.07
N GLY A 77 -10.59 14.26 3.24
CA GLY A 77 -9.29 13.84 3.76
C GLY A 77 -8.17 13.94 2.73
N LYS A 78 -6.93 13.98 3.23
CA LYS A 78 -5.73 13.97 2.39
C LYS A 78 -4.66 13.04 2.94
N SER A 79 -3.83 12.50 2.03
CA SER A 79 -2.69 11.67 2.38
C SER A 79 -1.48 12.48 2.82
N GLN A 80 -0.41 11.82 3.19
CA GLN A 80 0.92 12.39 3.26
C GLN A 80 1.40 12.85 1.89
N LYS A 81 2.25 13.89 1.86
CA LYS A 81 2.97 14.30 0.66
C LYS A 81 4.35 13.65 0.65
N HIS A 82 4.63 12.85 -0.35
CA HIS A 82 5.88 12.07 -0.41
C HIS A 82 6.28 11.73 -1.84
N GLY A 83 7.51 11.24 -2.00
CA GLY A 83 8.01 10.74 -3.27
C GLY A 83 8.77 9.43 -3.08
N HIS A 84 8.79 8.61 -4.12
CA HIS A 84 9.52 7.36 -4.18
C HIS A 84 9.92 6.98 -5.61
N PRO A 85 11.01 6.24 -5.83
CA PRO A 85 11.50 5.92 -7.17
C PRO A 85 10.65 4.89 -7.91
N ASN A 86 9.89 4.05 -7.20
CA ASN A 86 9.04 3.07 -7.86
C ASN A 86 7.73 3.71 -8.39
N PRO A 87 7.22 3.30 -9.55
CA PRO A 87 5.90 3.71 -9.99
C PRO A 87 4.79 3.10 -9.13
N ALA A 88 3.62 3.76 -9.14
CA ALA A 88 2.40 3.25 -8.56
C ALA A 88 1.22 3.49 -9.50
N LEU A 89 0.26 2.56 -9.47
CA LEU A 89 -1.03 2.68 -10.12
C LEU A 89 -2.09 2.74 -9.03
N LEU A 90 -3.00 3.70 -9.12
CA LEU A 90 -4.16 3.82 -8.25
C LEU A 90 -5.41 3.63 -9.10
N TYR A 91 -6.10 2.52 -8.94
CA TYR A 91 -7.40 2.31 -9.55
C TYR A 91 -8.49 2.78 -8.58
N VAL A 92 -9.28 3.75 -9.01
CA VAL A 92 -10.34 4.35 -8.19
C VAL A 92 -11.53 3.41 -8.16
N LEU A 93 -11.82 2.86 -6.97
CA LEU A 93 -12.93 1.94 -6.74
C LEU A 93 -14.23 2.69 -6.47
N GLU A 94 -14.14 3.82 -5.75
CA GLU A 94 -15.30 4.58 -5.30
C GLU A 94 -14.90 6.02 -4.99
N GLY A 95 -15.82 6.96 -5.27
CA GLY A 95 -15.66 8.38 -4.94
C GLY A 95 -14.97 9.19 -6.02
N GLU A 96 -14.64 10.42 -5.65
CA GLU A 96 -14.01 11.42 -6.51
C GLU A 96 -12.94 12.15 -5.71
N GLY A 97 -11.89 12.56 -6.40
CA GLY A 97 -10.80 13.27 -5.76
C GLY A 97 -9.81 13.84 -6.75
N TYR A 98 -8.65 14.16 -6.24
CA TYR A 98 -7.55 14.61 -7.08
C TYR A 98 -6.21 14.28 -6.44
N ASP A 99 -5.22 14.17 -7.29
CA ASP A 99 -3.82 14.10 -6.88
C ASP A 99 -3.10 15.38 -7.25
N ILE A 100 -2.10 15.74 -6.45
CA ILE A 100 -1.11 16.74 -6.84
C ILE A 100 0.20 16.00 -7.07
N HIS A 101 0.69 16.05 -8.32
CA HIS A 101 1.97 15.48 -8.75
C HIS A 101 2.92 16.60 -9.15
N ASP A 102 4.04 16.76 -8.44
CA ASP A 102 5.04 17.80 -8.68
C ASP A 102 4.43 19.21 -8.83
N GLY A 103 3.40 19.49 -8.01
CA GLY A 103 2.68 20.76 -7.99
C GLY A 103 1.53 20.89 -8.99
N LYS A 104 1.31 19.91 -9.87
CA LYS A 104 0.20 19.91 -10.83
C LYS A 104 -0.94 19.02 -10.36
N ARG A 105 -2.16 19.51 -10.46
CA ARG A 105 -3.39 18.80 -10.08
C ARG A 105 -3.89 17.90 -11.21
N TYR A 106 -4.36 16.71 -10.82
CA TYR A 106 -5.00 15.72 -11.68
C TYR A 106 -6.26 15.19 -10.98
N ASP A 107 -7.43 15.52 -11.52
CA ASP A 107 -8.71 15.06 -10.99
C ASP A 107 -8.98 13.63 -11.42
N TRP A 108 -9.68 12.87 -10.56
CA TRP A 108 -10.07 11.49 -10.83
C TRP A 108 -11.42 11.15 -10.20
N SER A 109 -12.08 10.15 -10.75
CA SER A 109 -13.37 9.60 -10.32
C SER A 109 -13.38 8.07 -10.36
N ALA A 110 -14.41 7.46 -9.81
CA ALA A 110 -14.57 6.00 -9.81
C ALA A 110 -14.47 5.43 -11.24
N GLY A 111 -13.64 4.41 -11.41
CA GLY A 111 -13.30 3.78 -12.68
C GLY A 111 -12.01 4.29 -13.33
N ASP A 112 -11.45 5.40 -12.87
CA ASP A 112 -10.20 5.95 -13.40
C ASP A 112 -8.97 5.22 -12.87
N LEU A 113 -7.88 5.29 -13.66
CA LEU A 113 -6.56 4.81 -13.29
C LEU A 113 -5.58 5.99 -13.22
N VAL A 114 -5.08 6.26 -12.03
CA VAL A 114 -4.07 7.31 -11.79
C VAL A 114 -2.68 6.68 -11.82
N LEU A 115 -1.76 7.28 -12.59
CA LEU A 115 -0.37 6.87 -12.68
C LEU A 115 0.50 7.81 -11.84
N VAL A 116 1.12 7.29 -10.79
CA VAL A 116 2.22 7.95 -10.08
C VAL A 116 3.53 7.54 -10.73
N THR A 117 4.15 8.47 -11.44
CA THR A 117 5.42 8.22 -12.15
C THR A 117 6.60 8.07 -11.20
N PRO A 118 7.67 7.36 -11.60
CA PRO A 118 8.87 7.23 -10.80
C PRO A 118 9.46 8.59 -10.38
N GLY A 119 9.78 8.75 -9.10
CA GLY A 119 10.39 9.95 -8.55
C GLY A 119 9.44 11.14 -8.33
N CYS A 120 8.18 11.02 -8.71
CA CYS A 120 7.17 12.05 -8.52
C CYS A 120 6.89 12.31 -7.03
N VAL A 121 6.87 13.57 -6.63
CA VAL A 121 6.34 14.00 -5.32
C VAL A 121 4.83 14.17 -5.44
N HIS A 122 4.07 13.39 -4.69
CA HIS A 122 2.63 13.32 -4.84
C HIS A 122 1.88 13.33 -3.50
N GLN A 123 0.58 13.68 -3.59
CA GLN A 123 -0.36 13.68 -2.48
C GLN A 123 -1.77 13.42 -3.02
N HIS A 124 -2.54 12.59 -2.34
CA HIS A 124 -3.91 12.21 -2.70
C HIS A 124 -4.92 12.99 -1.85
N PHE A 125 -6.04 13.38 -2.45
CA PHE A 125 -7.10 14.15 -1.82
C PHE A 125 -8.47 13.58 -2.17
N ASN A 126 -9.34 13.39 -1.18
CA ASN A 126 -10.76 13.18 -1.42
C ASN A 126 -11.44 14.54 -1.63
N ALA A 127 -12.09 14.73 -2.79
CA ALA A 127 -12.80 15.97 -3.09
C ALA A 127 -14.20 16.02 -2.47
N LEU A 128 -14.72 14.90 -1.98
CA LEU A 128 -16.05 14.79 -1.41
C LEU A 128 -15.98 15.01 0.10
N GLU A 129 -16.79 15.94 0.61
CA GLU A 129 -16.84 16.27 2.02
C GLU A 129 -17.86 15.42 2.81
N ASP A 130 -18.70 14.65 2.12
CA ASP A 130 -19.82 13.88 2.67
C ASP A 130 -19.63 12.36 2.67
N ARG A 131 -18.65 11.85 1.93
CA ARG A 131 -18.39 10.42 1.78
C ARG A 131 -16.93 10.09 1.47
N PRO A 132 -16.48 8.87 1.81
CA PRO A 132 -15.11 8.45 1.54
C PRO A 132 -14.83 8.26 0.05
N ALA A 133 -13.54 8.28 -0.30
CA ALA A 133 -13.04 7.78 -1.57
C ALA A 133 -12.15 6.56 -1.32
N ARG A 134 -12.22 5.56 -2.21
CA ARG A 134 -11.51 4.29 -2.07
C ARG A 134 -10.72 3.98 -3.32
N VAL A 135 -9.46 3.59 -3.14
CA VAL A 135 -8.55 3.26 -4.23
C VAL A 135 -7.83 1.93 -3.98
N LEU A 136 -7.58 1.20 -5.05
CA LEU A 136 -6.67 0.06 -5.07
C LEU A 136 -5.31 0.54 -5.59
N ILE A 137 -4.26 0.31 -4.80
CA ILE A 137 -2.91 0.75 -5.15
C ILE A 137 -2.04 -0.47 -5.46
N ILE A 138 -1.41 -0.45 -6.62
CA ILE A 138 -0.45 -1.46 -7.07
C ILE A 138 0.90 -0.78 -7.30
N LYS A 139 1.95 -1.29 -6.68
CA LYS A 139 3.32 -0.73 -6.73
C LYS A 139 4.34 -1.81 -7.06
N SER A 140 5.38 -1.45 -7.80
CA SER A 140 6.57 -2.30 -7.98
C SER A 140 7.60 -2.14 -6.84
N LYS A 141 7.17 -1.62 -5.69
CA LYS A 141 8.04 -1.36 -4.54
C LYS A 141 8.91 -2.56 -4.13
N PRO A 142 8.39 -3.81 -4.05
CA PRO A 142 9.22 -4.95 -3.68
C PRO A 142 10.41 -5.17 -4.63
N LEU A 143 10.20 -4.97 -5.91
CA LEU A 143 11.27 -5.08 -6.91
C LEU A 143 12.35 -4.03 -6.68
N HIS A 144 11.96 -2.79 -6.39
CA HIS A 144 12.91 -1.71 -6.08
C HIS A 144 13.67 -1.97 -4.77
N ILE A 145 13.00 -2.50 -3.74
CA ILE A 145 13.67 -2.94 -2.50
C ILE A 145 14.70 -4.02 -2.82
N PHE A 146 14.33 -5.00 -3.62
CA PHE A 146 15.21 -6.08 -4.01
C PHE A 146 16.46 -5.61 -4.75
N MET A 147 16.31 -4.61 -5.62
CA MET A 147 17.42 -3.98 -6.35
C MET A 147 18.23 -2.98 -5.51
N GLY A 148 17.87 -2.74 -4.25
CA GLY A 148 18.51 -1.72 -3.40
C GLY A 148 18.19 -0.28 -3.79
N LEU A 149 17.16 -0.06 -4.59
CA LEU A 149 16.78 1.25 -5.14
C LEU A 149 15.67 1.94 -4.34
N ILE A 150 15.34 1.45 -3.16
CA ILE A 150 14.27 2.07 -2.38
C ILE A 150 14.78 3.32 -1.66
N GLN A 151 14.19 4.45 -2.00
CA GLN A 151 14.32 5.70 -1.27
C GLN A 151 12.93 6.30 -1.20
N GLN A 152 12.45 6.61 0.00
CA GLN A 152 11.17 7.26 0.20
C GLN A 152 11.39 8.51 1.04
N GLY A 153 11.05 9.67 0.48
CA GLY A 153 11.12 10.96 1.15
C GLY A 153 9.73 11.48 1.50
N PHE A 154 9.57 11.99 2.72
CA PHE A 154 8.36 12.68 3.15
C PHE A 154 8.57 14.19 3.13
N VAL A 155 7.73 14.90 2.37
CA VAL A 155 7.66 16.37 2.36
C VAL A 155 6.69 16.85 3.44
N GLU A 156 5.55 16.16 3.56
CA GLU A 156 4.53 16.43 4.57
C GLU A 156 4.03 15.11 5.14
N LYS A 157 4.00 14.99 6.46
CA LYS A 157 3.45 13.80 7.12
C LYS A 157 1.93 13.75 6.97
N ALA A 158 1.36 12.56 7.07
CA ALA A 158 -0.08 12.38 7.11
C ALA A 158 -0.69 13.20 8.26
N PRO A 159 -1.87 13.81 8.06
CA PRO A 159 -2.57 14.54 9.11
C PRO A 159 -2.84 13.64 10.33
N LYS A 160 -2.58 14.18 11.52
CA LYS A 160 -2.83 13.47 12.78
C LYS A 160 -4.23 13.71 13.35
N GLN A 161 -4.93 14.72 12.83
CA GLN A 161 -6.29 15.07 13.24
C GLN A 161 -7.27 14.68 12.14
N ALA A 162 -8.44 14.21 12.54
CA ALA A 162 -9.54 13.98 11.63
C ALA A 162 -10.05 15.31 11.04
N LYS A 163 -10.80 15.23 9.97
CA LYS A 163 -11.57 16.37 9.48
C LYS A 163 -12.70 16.66 10.46
N PRO A 164 -13.05 17.94 10.68
CA PRO A 164 -14.18 18.30 11.54
C PRO A 164 -15.48 17.59 11.11
N GLY A 165 -16.16 16.96 12.07
CA GLY A 165 -17.35 16.16 11.83
C GLY A 165 -17.09 14.70 11.42
N TRP A 166 -15.83 14.30 11.28
CA TRP A 166 -15.43 12.94 10.88
C TRP A 166 -14.45 12.31 11.87
N GLU A 167 -14.47 12.72 13.13
CA GLU A 167 -13.56 12.25 14.18
C GLU A 167 -13.67 10.75 14.42
N ASP A 168 -14.86 10.20 14.26
CA ASP A 168 -15.15 8.76 14.44
C ASP A 168 -15.15 7.97 13.14
N PHE A 169 -14.72 8.57 12.04
CA PHE A 169 -14.69 7.88 10.75
C PHE A 169 -13.82 6.63 10.80
N LYS A 170 -14.37 5.51 10.36
CA LYS A 170 -13.69 4.23 10.18
C LYS A 170 -14.05 3.64 8.81
N PRO A 171 -13.08 3.08 8.09
CA PRO A 171 -13.34 2.40 6.82
C PRO A 171 -14.30 1.23 6.99
N LEU A 172 -15.09 0.99 5.95
CA LEU A 172 -15.94 -0.19 5.87
C LEU A 172 -15.10 -1.43 5.54
N HIS A 173 -15.52 -2.60 6.03
CA HIS A 173 -14.94 -3.92 5.73
C HIS A 173 -13.48 -4.11 6.15
N GLY A 174 -13.28 -4.84 7.19
CA GLY A 174 -11.98 -5.25 7.73
C GLY A 174 -11.91 -5.16 9.25
N SER A 175 -10.85 -5.73 9.77
CA SER A 175 -10.49 -5.58 11.18
C SER A 175 -9.61 -4.35 11.36
N PHE A 176 -9.56 -3.82 12.58
CA PHE A 176 -8.64 -2.74 12.96
C PHE A 176 -7.50 -3.32 13.78
N LEU A 177 -6.31 -2.79 13.63
CA LEU A 177 -5.11 -3.29 14.31
C LEU A 177 -5.32 -3.37 15.83
N GLU A 178 -5.93 -2.34 16.41
CA GLU A 178 -6.24 -2.26 17.86
C GLU A 178 -7.17 -3.39 18.35
N GLN A 179 -7.98 -3.98 17.46
CA GLN A 179 -8.85 -5.11 17.78
C GLN A 179 -8.10 -6.45 17.71
N LEU A 180 -7.03 -6.50 16.92
CA LEU A 180 -6.21 -7.69 16.77
C LEU A 180 -5.18 -7.84 17.89
N GLU A 181 -4.68 -6.72 18.43
CA GLU A 181 -3.73 -6.71 19.55
C GLU A 181 -4.39 -7.09 20.90
N LYS A 182 -5.73 -7.07 20.97
CA LYS A 182 -6.51 -7.43 22.16
C LYS A 182 -6.95 -8.89 22.21
N LYS A 183 -6.59 -9.70 21.21
CA LYS A 183 -6.83 -11.14 21.13
C LYS A 183 -5.52 -11.91 21.30
#